data_9a5a6e924bec453bc3266ca48df21981
#
_entry.id   9a5a6e924bec453bc3266ca48df21981
#
_cell.length_a   1.000
_cell.length_b   1.000
_cell.length_c   1.000
_cell.angle_alpha   90.00
_cell.angle_beta   90.00
_cell.angle_gamma   90.00
#
_symmetry.space_group_name_H-M   'P 1'
#
loop_
_entity.id
_entity.type
_entity.pdbx_description
1 polymer ?
#
loop_
_entity_poly.entity_id
_entity_poly.type
_entity_poly.pdbx_seq_one_letter_code
_entity_poly.pdbx_strand_id
1 'polypeptide(L)'
;MDGKVLLEAVEALVKIKKVDRNMVFDALEMVLLTAYKKESGSNAKASVSLNRETGEYKIYEEKTVVDEIHEDSENAINEITVEEAKKIDRSYEAGDMLRIDVTPKNFGRVAAQAAKQVMIQKLREAERGSIYDEFSGREGDVITGVVKWNESRTIFVDLGRVEGILPFAEQIEGEEFQPNDKIKCYVLEVRKTTKGPEIILSRTLSLIHISEPTRLDVIS
;
A
#
# COMPACT_ATOMS: atom_id res chain seq x y z
N MET A 1 21.05 6.32 10.01
CA MET A 1 21.02 5.32 8.91
C MET A 1 21.74 5.93 7.75
N ASP A 2 22.66 5.24 7.13
CA ASP A 2 23.31 5.79 5.95
C ASP A 2 22.28 5.88 4.83
N GLY A 3 22.09 7.06 4.24
CA GLY A 3 21.15 7.28 3.13
C GLY A 3 21.35 6.28 1.99
N LYS A 4 22.58 5.75 1.84
CA LYS A 4 22.92 4.69 0.90
C LYS A 4 22.12 3.40 1.08
N VAL A 5 21.93 2.94 2.32
CA VAL A 5 21.13 1.72 2.61
C VAL A 5 19.67 1.91 2.25
N LEU A 6 19.14 3.12 2.47
CA LEU A 6 17.78 3.46 2.05
C LEU A 6 17.64 3.42 0.52
N LEU A 7 18.59 4.01 -0.19
CA LEU A 7 18.60 4.01 -1.66
C LEU A 7 18.71 2.61 -2.24
N GLU A 8 19.63 1.79 -1.75
CA GLU A 8 19.80 0.40 -2.20
C GLU A 8 18.52 -0.41 -2.04
N ALA A 9 17.82 -0.22 -0.92
CA ALA A 9 16.57 -0.90 -0.66
C ALA A 9 15.42 -0.40 -1.58
N VAL A 10 15.34 0.91 -1.85
CA VAL A 10 14.38 1.48 -2.81
C VAL A 10 14.67 0.96 -4.21
N GLU A 11 15.93 0.96 -4.64
CA GLU A 11 16.32 0.49 -5.97
C GLU A 11 16.05 -1.01 -6.16
N ALA A 12 16.30 -1.81 -5.13
CA ALA A 12 15.95 -3.23 -5.15
C ALA A 12 14.44 -3.44 -5.35
N LEU A 13 13.60 -2.64 -4.68
CA LEU A 13 12.15 -2.71 -4.79
C LEU A 13 11.66 -2.31 -6.18
N VAL A 14 12.18 -1.21 -6.71
CA VAL A 14 11.89 -0.72 -8.07
C VAL A 14 12.26 -1.78 -9.12
N LYS A 15 13.45 -2.37 -8.98
CA LYS A 15 13.99 -3.35 -9.95
C LYS A 15 13.24 -4.69 -9.92
N ILE A 16 12.90 -5.19 -8.72
CA ILE A 16 12.26 -6.52 -8.55
C ILE A 16 10.77 -6.46 -8.85
N LYS A 17 10.08 -5.41 -8.44
CA LYS A 17 8.61 -5.33 -8.47
C LYS A 17 8.05 -4.32 -9.46
N LYS A 18 8.91 -3.62 -10.22
CA LYS A 18 8.52 -2.59 -11.21
C LYS A 18 7.63 -1.49 -10.62
N VAL A 19 7.84 -1.16 -9.34
CA VAL A 19 7.14 -0.06 -8.66
C VAL A 19 7.78 1.26 -9.09
N ASP A 20 6.97 2.31 -9.27
CA ASP A 20 7.50 3.64 -9.59
C ASP A 20 8.37 4.15 -8.44
N ARG A 21 9.60 4.55 -8.78
CA ARG A 21 10.58 5.10 -7.85
C ARG A 21 10.04 6.32 -7.10
N ASN A 22 9.36 7.21 -7.79
CA ASN A 22 8.81 8.42 -7.20
C ASN A 22 7.75 8.10 -6.15
N MET A 23 6.84 7.18 -6.46
CA MET A 23 5.82 6.74 -5.50
C MET A 23 6.40 6.16 -4.22
N VAL A 24 7.55 5.50 -4.29
CA VAL A 24 8.22 4.96 -3.08
C VAL A 24 8.80 6.09 -2.25
N PHE A 25 9.44 7.09 -2.89
CA PHE A 25 9.98 8.25 -2.18
C PHE A 25 8.88 9.10 -1.54
N ASP A 26 7.80 9.38 -2.25
CA ASP A 26 6.66 10.14 -1.73
C ASP A 26 6.01 9.44 -0.53
N ALA A 27 5.89 8.11 -0.59
CA ALA A 27 5.42 7.31 0.54
C ALA A 27 6.37 7.36 1.73
N LEU A 28 7.69 7.36 1.50
CA LEU A 28 8.70 7.50 2.54
C LEU A 28 8.62 8.86 3.22
N GLU A 29 8.51 9.96 2.46
CA GLU A 29 8.36 11.31 3.00
C GLU A 29 7.12 11.40 3.89
N MET A 30 5.98 10.86 3.46
CA MET A 30 4.73 10.87 4.22
C MET A 30 4.84 10.09 5.54
N VAL A 31 5.50 8.93 5.53
CA VAL A 31 5.66 8.11 6.74
C VAL A 31 6.68 8.73 7.68
N LEU A 32 7.77 9.31 7.16
CA LEU A 32 8.74 10.05 7.97
C LEU A 32 8.08 11.26 8.65
N LEU A 33 7.24 12.00 7.94
CA LEU A 33 6.46 13.10 8.50
C LEU A 33 5.52 12.64 9.62
N THR A 34 4.81 11.53 9.38
CA THR A 34 3.90 10.96 10.38
C THR A 34 4.66 10.49 11.62
N ALA A 35 5.82 9.87 11.42
CA ALA A 35 6.68 9.41 12.51
C ALA A 35 7.23 10.59 13.32
N TYR A 36 7.64 11.67 12.65
CA TYR A 36 8.07 12.91 13.30
C TYR A 36 6.96 13.52 14.16
N LYS A 37 5.76 13.70 13.61
CA LYS A 37 4.62 14.23 14.36
C LYS A 37 4.28 13.40 15.60
N LYS A 38 4.40 12.08 15.48
CA LYS A 38 4.14 11.17 16.62
C LYS A 38 5.23 11.30 17.71
N GLU A 39 6.47 11.49 17.31
CA GLU A 39 7.60 11.58 18.26
C GLU A 39 7.67 12.96 18.91
N SER A 40 7.47 14.03 18.13
CA SER A 40 7.48 15.40 18.62
C SER A 40 6.24 15.75 19.44
N GLY A 41 5.13 15.03 19.26
CA GLY A 41 3.84 15.36 19.88
C GLY A 41 3.26 16.70 19.40
N SER A 42 3.88 17.31 18.38
CA SER A 42 3.51 18.63 17.87
C SER A 42 2.57 18.50 16.67
N ASN A 43 1.52 19.33 16.68
CA ASN A 43 0.65 19.51 15.52
C ASN A 43 1.17 20.58 14.54
N ALA A 44 2.43 20.98 14.69
CA ALA A 44 3.05 21.97 13.81
C ALA A 44 3.02 21.51 12.35
N LYS A 45 2.92 22.48 11.44
CA LYS A 45 3.09 22.24 10.01
C LYS A 45 4.54 21.88 9.76
N ALA A 46 4.78 20.64 9.39
CA ALA A 46 6.10 20.14 9.07
C ALA A 46 6.12 19.55 7.67
N SER A 47 7.25 19.66 7.01
CA SER A 47 7.54 19.02 5.73
C SER A 47 8.84 18.20 5.81
N VAL A 48 8.90 17.11 5.06
CA VAL A 48 10.11 16.28 4.96
C VAL A 48 10.65 16.43 3.56
N SER A 49 11.92 16.72 3.44
CA SER A 49 12.63 16.70 2.15
C SER A 49 13.60 15.53 2.14
N LEU A 50 13.39 14.61 1.22
CA LEU A 50 14.23 13.44 1.02
C LEU A 50 15.03 13.61 -0.27
N ASN A 51 16.36 13.64 -0.16
CA ASN A 51 17.22 13.67 -1.32
C ASN A 51 17.18 12.32 -2.04
N ARG A 52 16.70 12.31 -3.28
CA ARG A 52 16.52 11.09 -4.08
C ARG A 52 17.83 10.49 -4.61
N GLU A 53 18.96 11.22 -4.48
CA GLU A 53 20.27 10.79 -4.92
C GLU A 53 21.15 10.31 -3.78
N THR A 54 21.09 10.98 -2.61
CA THR A 54 21.92 10.66 -1.45
C THR A 54 21.20 9.85 -0.39
N GLY A 55 19.83 9.85 -0.43
CA GLY A 55 19.00 9.23 0.60
C GLY A 55 18.98 9.98 1.93
N GLU A 56 19.57 11.17 1.98
CA GLU A 56 19.53 12.03 3.15
C GLU A 56 18.16 12.68 3.27
N TYR A 57 17.67 12.80 4.48
CA TYR A 57 16.40 13.46 4.76
C TYR A 57 16.61 14.63 5.71
N LYS A 58 15.78 15.65 5.53
CA LYS A 58 15.66 16.81 6.41
C LYS A 58 14.21 17.09 6.74
N ILE A 59 13.95 17.49 7.96
CA ILE A 59 12.63 17.80 8.45
C ILE A 59 12.60 19.31 8.71
N TYR A 60 11.62 19.97 8.12
CA TYR A 60 11.42 21.40 8.26
C TYR A 60 10.08 21.67 8.90
N GLU A 61 10.06 22.50 9.92
CA GLU A 61 8.82 23.13 10.39
C GLU A 61 8.58 24.42 9.59
N GLU A 62 7.35 24.56 9.12
CA GLU A 62 6.91 25.74 8.39
C GLU A 62 6.15 26.65 9.33
N LYS A 63 6.73 27.84 9.59
CA LYS A 63 6.12 28.87 10.43
C LYS A 63 5.83 30.13 9.61
N THR A 64 4.66 30.72 9.86
CA THR A 64 4.29 32.01 9.26
C THR A 64 4.79 33.13 10.16
N VAL A 65 5.48 34.09 9.57
CA VAL A 65 5.96 35.28 10.31
C VAL A 65 4.79 36.24 10.53
N VAL A 66 4.53 36.56 11.80
CA VAL A 66 3.43 37.48 12.22
C VAL A 66 3.99 38.58 13.09
N ASP A 67 3.31 39.73 13.14
CA ASP A 67 3.70 40.81 14.02
C ASP A 67 3.49 40.45 15.50
N GLU A 68 2.34 39.84 15.81
CA GLU A 68 2.00 39.35 17.15
C GLU A 68 1.36 37.98 17.06
N ILE A 69 1.76 37.06 17.99
CA ILE A 69 1.18 35.71 18.09
C ILE A 69 -0.07 35.81 18.96
N HIS A 70 -1.20 35.37 18.43
CA HIS A 70 -2.43 35.23 19.21
C HIS A 70 -2.45 33.85 19.87
N GLU A 71 -2.15 33.79 21.18
CA GLU A 71 -2.06 32.53 21.94
C GLU A 71 -3.35 31.68 21.91
N ASP A 72 -4.52 32.29 21.70
CA ASP A 72 -5.80 31.62 21.56
C ASP A 72 -6.06 31.06 20.14
N SER A 73 -5.16 31.26 19.20
CA SER A 73 -5.28 30.78 17.83
C SER A 73 -4.83 29.31 17.72
N GLU A 74 -5.63 28.46 17.07
CA GLU A 74 -5.23 27.08 16.73
C GLU A 74 -3.93 27.05 15.90
N ASN A 75 -3.55 28.15 15.30
CA ASN A 75 -2.35 28.31 14.46
C ASN A 75 -1.13 28.86 15.24
N ALA A 76 -1.26 29.23 16.52
CA ALA A 76 -0.16 29.80 17.30
C ALA A 76 1.14 28.96 17.25
N ILE A 77 1.00 27.63 17.16
CA ILE A 77 2.13 26.70 17.02
C ILE A 77 2.89 26.89 15.69
N ASN A 78 2.19 27.38 14.66
CA ASN A 78 2.74 27.55 13.30
C ASN A 78 3.11 29.02 13.03
N GLU A 79 3.13 29.87 14.05
CA GLU A 79 3.45 31.30 13.94
C GLU A 79 4.78 31.59 14.64
N ILE A 80 5.47 32.61 14.18
CA ILE A 80 6.70 33.14 14.75
C ILE A 80 6.69 34.66 14.64
N THR A 81 7.17 35.37 15.65
CA THR A 81 7.23 36.82 15.58
C THR A 81 8.29 37.33 14.60
N VAL A 82 8.04 38.50 14.01
CA VAL A 82 9.02 39.16 13.14
C VAL A 82 10.36 39.35 13.84
N GLU A 83 10.36 39.65 15.16
CA GLU A 83 11.58 39.80 15.93
C GLU A 83 12.42 38.52 16.02
N GLU A 84 11.77 37.39 16.18
CA GLU A 84 12.43 36.07 16.22
C GLU A 84 12.86 35.62 14.84
N ALA A 85 12.06 35.86 13.81
CA ALA A 85 12.41 35.55 12.43
C ALA A 85 13.65 36.38 11.97
N LYS A 86 13.75 37.63 12.34
CA LYS A 86 14.90 38.50 12.05
C LYS A 86 16.19 38.09 12.75
N LYS A 87 16.14 37.31 13.82
CA LYS A 87 17.36 36.70 14.43
C LYS A 87 17.95 35.62 13.54
N ILE A 88 17.14 34.97 12.71
CA ILE A 88 17.56 33.92 11.79
C ILE A 88 18.04 34.56 10.48
N ASP A 89 17.22 35.40 9.89
CA ASP A 89 17.59 36.21 8.72
C ASP A 89 16.86 37.54 8.75
N ARG A 90 17.62 38.65 8.50
CA ARG A 90 17.11 40.01 8.58
C ARG A 90 16.13 40.39 7.44
N SER A 91 16.01 39.56 6.44
CA SER A 91 15.16 39.76 5.27
C SER A 91 13.69 39.41 5.48
N TYR A 92 13.32 38.73 6.58
CA TYR A 92 11.94 38.31 6.82
C TYR A 92 11.03 39.44 7.24
N GLU A 93 9.86 39.47 6.63
CA GLU A 93 8.78 40.42 6.90
C GLU A 93 7.50 39.68 7.34
N ALA A 94 6.54 40.43 7.91
CA ALA A 94 5.25 39.83 8.29
C ALA A 94 4.53 39.23 7.06
N GLY A 95 4.05 38.02 7.16
CA GLY A 95 3.42 37.26 6.09
C GLY A 95 4.35 36.26 5.39
N ASP A 96 5.66 36.33 5.62
CA ASP A 96 6.60 35.36 5.04
C ASP A 96 6.50 33.99 5.67
N MET A 97 6.87 32.94 4.91
CA MET A 97 7.01 31.57 5.41
C MET A 97 8.47 31.25 5.74
N LEU A 98 8.72 30.96 7.01
CA LEU A 98 10.02 30.53 7.51
C LEU A 98 10.06 29.02 7.61
N ARG A 99 11.10 28.38 7.05
CA ARG A 99 11.40 26.98 7.18
C ARG A 99 12.57 26.76 8.13
N ILE A 100 12.32 26.09 9.23
CA ILE A 100 13.32 25.81 10.28
C ILE A 100 13.68 24.33 10.18
N ASP A 101 14.98 24.03 10.06
CA ASP A 101 15.49 22.64 10.11
C ASP A 101 15.40 22.15 11.56
N VAL A 102 14.50 21.23 11.79
CA VAL A 102 14.21 20.62 13.11
C VAL A 102 14.55 19.14 13.14
N THR A 103 15.40 18.69 12.24
CA THR A 103 15.78 17.28 12.11
C THR A 103 16.36 16.74 13.43
N PRO A 104 15.69 15.81 14.14
CA PRO A 104 16.22 15.32 15.42
C PRO A 104 17.47 14.45 15.22
N LYS A 105 18.49 14.64 16.04
CA LYS A 105 19.77 13.90 15.94
C LYS A 105 19.60 12.37 16.04
N ASN A 106 18.59 11.91 16.76
CA ASN A 106 18.34 10.47 17.01
C ASN A 106 17.25 9.87 16.10
N PHE A 107 16.72 10.65 15.14
CA PHE A 107 15.61 10.21 14.27
C PHE A 107 15.98 9.07 13.31
N GLY A 108 17.27 8.78 13.15
CA GLY A 108 17.74 7.74 12.22
C GLY A 108 17.16 6.35 12.47
N ARG A 109 16.89 5.97 13.73
CA ARG A 109 16.21 4.69 14.05
C ARG A 109 14.77 4.68 13.63
N VAL A 110 14.05 5.78 13.87
CA VAL A 110 12.65 5.95 13.52
C VAL A 110 12.50 5.97 12.01
N ALA A 111 13.37 6.71 11.32
CA ALA A 111 13.42 6.73 9.85
C ALA A 111 13.67 5.33 9.25
N ALA A 112 14.58 4.55 9.86
CA ALA A 112 14.85 3.18 9.43
C ALA A 112 13.64 2.25 9.57
N GLN A 113 12.93 2.34 10.69
CA GLN A 113 11.72 1.55 10.92
C GLN A 113 10.59 1.97 9.97
N ALA A 114 10.40 3.27 9.79
CA ALA A 114 9.43 3.83 8.85
C ALA A 114 9.71 3.36 7.41
N ALA A 115 10.96 3.46 6.97
CA ALA A 115 11.37 3.00 5.64
C ALA A 115 11.09 1.51 5.44
N LYS A 116 11.46 0.67 6.43
CA LYS A 116 11.17 -0.77 6.39
C LYS A 116 9.67 -1.05 6.26
N GLN A 117 8.84 -0.32 6.99
CA GLN A 117 7.40 -0.50 6.96
C GLN A 117 6.80 -0.11 5.59
N VAL A 118 7.23 1.02 5.02
CA VAL A 118 6.83 1.45 3.67
C VAL A 118 7.21 0.41 2.63
N MET A 119 8.45 -0.11 2.70
CA MET A 119 8.92 -1.13 1.77
C MET A 119 8.09 -2.41 1.83
N ILE A 120 7.79 -2.90 3.04
CA ILE A 120 6.94 -4.08 3.21
C ILE A 120 5.53 -3.81 2.67
N GLN A 121 4.99 -2.63 2.91
CA GLN A 121 3.67 -2.26 2.40
C GLN A 121 3.67 -2.19 0.87
N LYS A 122 4.63 -1.50 0.25
CA LYS A 122 4.74 -1.40 -1.21
C LYS A 122 4.99 -2.75 -1.88
N LEU A 123 5.77 -3.61 -1.24
CA LEU A 123 5.96 -4.98 -1.69
C LEU A 123 4.64 -5.77 -1.72
N ARG A 124 3.87 -5.69 -0.65
CA ARG A 124 2.55 -6.34 -0.56
C ARG A 124 1.55 -5.78 -1.59
N GLU A 125 1.54 -4.45 -1.79
CA GLU A 125 0.69 -3.80 -2.80
C GLU A 125 1.04 -4.28 -4.21
N ALA A 126 2.34 -4.35 -4.55
CA ALA A 126 2.81 -4.85 -5.83
C ALA A 126 2.49 -6.35 -6.04
N GLU A 127 2.62 -7.17 -5.00
CA GLU A 127 2.23 -8.59 -5.05
C GLU A 127 0.72 -8.76 -5.28
N ARG A 128 -0.10 -7.99 -4.57
CA ARG A 128 -1.57 -7.98 -4.76
C ARG A 128 -1.95 -7.55 -6.17
N GLY A 129 -1.30 -6.52 -6.70
CA GLY A 129 -1.48 -6.08 -8.09
C GLY A 129 -1.16 -7.19 -9.08
N SER A 130 0.00 -7.83 -8.94
CA SER A 130 0.43 -8.94 -9.81
C SER A 130 -0.53 -10.14 -9.76
N ILE A 131 -1.05 -10.48 -8.57
CA ILE A 131 -2.05 -11.57 -8.42
C ILE A 131 -3.37 -11.17 -9.10
N TYR A 132 -3.81 -9.94 -8.89
CA TYR A 132 -5.03 -9.44 -9.54
C TYR A 132 -4.92 -9.52 -11.06
N ASP A 133 -3.84 -9.02 -11.65
CA ASP A 133 -3.63 -9.01 -13.10
C ASP A 133 -3.55 -10.44 -13.66
N GLU A 134 -2.89 -11.36 -12.94
CA GLU A 134 -2.79 -12.77 -13.33
C GLU A 134 -4.17 -13.44 -13.37
N PHE A 135 -4.97 -13.27 -12.32
CA PHE A 135 -6.25 -13.97 -12.21
C PHE A 135 -7.39 -13.26 -12.96
N SER A 136 -7.32 -11.94 -13.12
CA SER A 136 -8.26 -11.20 -13.97
C SER A 136 -8.15 -11.62 -15.44
N GLY A 137 -6.95 -11.94 -15.91
CA GLY A 137 -6.76 -12.54 -17.23
C GLY A 137 -7.25 -13.99 -17.36
N ARG A 138 -7.64 -14.63 -16.25
CA ARG A 138 -8.15 -16.00 -16.19
C ARG A 138 -9.61 -16.09 -15.77
N GLU A 139 -10.31 -14.96 -15.71
CA GLU A 139 -11.77 -14.98 -15.57
C GLU A 139 -12.37 -15.77 -16.75
N GLY A 140 -13.24 -16.69 -16.44
CA GLY A 140 -13.78 -17.61 -17.43
C GLY A 140 -13.03 -18.92 -17.58
N ASP A 141 -11.86 -19.09 -16.98
CA ASP A 141 -11.09 -20.32 -17.03
C ASP A 141 -11.45 -21.30 -15.90
N VAL A 142 -11.21 -22.59 -16.20
CA VAL A 142 -11.28 -23.64 -15.20
C VAL A 142 -9.90 -23.85 -14.58
N ILE A 143 -9.82 -23.67 -13.27
CA ILE A 143 -8.60 -23.85 -12.50
C ILE A 143 -8.74 -24.99 -11.49
N THR A 144 -7.61 -25.59 -11.12
CA THR A 144 -7.56 -26.61 -10.07
C THR A 144 -6.99 -26.00 -8.80
N GLY A 145 -7.67 -26.18 -7.69
CA GLY A 145 -7.21 -25.76 -6.37
C GLY A 145 -7.36 -26.87 -5.34
N VAL A 146 -6.89 -26.58 -4.13
CA VAL A 146 -6.96 -27.49 -2.98
C VAL A 146 -7.84 -26.87 -1.90
N VAL A 147 -8.82 -27.61 -1.42
CA VAL A 147 -9.69 -27.14 -0.33
C VAL A 147 -8.88 -27.00 0.95
N LYS A 148 -8.91 -25.81 1.55
CA LYS A 148 -8.24 -25.53 2.83
C LYS A 148 -9.16 -25.74 4.02
N TRP A 149 -10.26 -25.02 4.03
CA TRP A 149 -11.28 -25.10 5.09
C TRP A 149 -12.64 -24.71 4.56
N ASN A 150 -13.65 -25.04 5.34
CA ASN A 150 -15.03 -24.65 5.11
C ASN A 150 -15.51 -23.84 6.32
N GLU A 151 -16.03 -22.64 6.11
CA GLU A 151 -16.55 -21.75 7.14
C GLU A 151 -17.88 -21.14 6.69
N SER A 152 -18.92 -21.29 7.51
CA SER A 152 -20.23 -20.68 7.26
C SER A 152 -20.79 -20.97 5.86
N ARG A 153 -20.67 -22.21 5.39
CA ARG A 153 -21.06 -22.69 4.04
C ARG A 153 -20.22 -22.09 2.89
N THR A 154 -19.11 -21.44 3.18
CA THR A 154 -18.18 -20.96 2.16
C THR A 154 -16.94 -21.83 2.18
N ILE A 155 -16.50 -22.28 1.02
CA ILE A 155 -15.29 -23.10 0.88
C ILE A 155 -14.14 -22.23 0.43
N PHE A 156 -13.03 -22.30 1.15
CA PHE A 156 -11.80 -21.62 0.80
C PHE A 156 -10.86 -22.58 0.09
N VAL A 157 -10.43 -22.20 -1.10
CA VAL A 157 -9.65 -23.03 -2.02
C VAL A 157 -8.29 -22.40 -2.23
N ASP A 158 -7.22 -23.14 -1.97
CA ASP A 158 -5.85 -22.70 -2.26
C ASP A 158 -5.57 -22.84 -3.76
N LEU A 159 -5.24 -21.72 -4.38
CA LEU A 159 -4.86 -21.65 -5.80
C LEU A 159 -3.33 -21.52 -5.97
N GLY A 160 -2.58 -21.74 -4.88
CA GLY A 160 -1.12 -21.70 -4.83
C GLY A 160 -0.56 -20.33 -4.40
N ARG A 161 -0.95 -19.23 -5.04
CA ARG A 161 -0.50 -17.87 -4.70
C ARG A 161 -1.52 -17.06 -3.90
N VAL A 162 -2.78 -17.45 -3.99
CA VAL A 162 -3.91 -16.74 -3.40
C VAL A 162 -4.99 -17.75 -3.05
N GLU A 163 -5.90 -17.35 -2.17
CA GLU A 163 -7.08 -18.13 -1.82
C GLU A 163 -8.26 -17.71 -2.68
N GLY A 164 -8.95 -18.68 -3.25
CA GLY A 164 -10.24 -18.50 -3.92
C GLY A 164 -11.37 -18.77 -2.95
N ILE A 165 -12.48 -18.10 -3.17
CA ILE A 165 -13.71 -18.21 -2.38
C ILE A 165 -14.77 -18.90 -3.24
N LEU A 166 -15.30 -20.02 -2.78
CA LEU A 166 -16.41 -20.73 -3.39
C LEU A 166 -17.67 -20.53 -2.50
N PRO A 167 -18.52 -19.52 -2.80
CA PRO A 167 -19.71 -19.24 -2.02
C PRO A 167 -20.73 -20.38 -2.13
N PHE A 168 -21.59 -20.52 -1.16
CA PHE A 168 -22.62 -21.54 -1.13
C PHE A 168 -23.50 -21.57 -2.39
N ALA A 169 -23.86 -20.40 -2.92
CA ALA A 169 -24.68 -20.27 -4.14
C ALA A 169 -23.99 -20.84 -5.40
N GLU A 170 -22.67 -20.95 -5.38
CA GLU A 170 -21.85 -21.43 -6.48
C GLU A 170 -21.35 -22.87 -6.29
N GLN A 171 -21.81 -23.54 -5.23
CA GLN A 171 -21.54 -24.96 -4.94
C GLN A 171 -22.62 -25.84 -5.57
N ILE A 172 -22.28 -27.09 -5.85
CA ILE A 172 -23.23 -28.09 -6.33
C ILE A 172 -23.85 -28.77 -5.12
N GLU A 173 -25.17 -28.85 -5.08
CA GLU A 173 -25.88 -29.56 -4.03
C GLU A 173 -25.47 -31.05 -3.97
N GLY A 174 -25.14 -31.48 -2.76
CA GLY A 174 -24.69 -32.87 -2.52
C GLY A 174 -23.20 -33.12 -2.65
N GLU A 175 -22.39 -32.12 -3.04
CA GLU A 175 -20.94 -32.22 -2.97
C GLU A 175 -20.45 -31.84 -1.56
N GLU A 176 -19.73 -32.77 -0.93
CA GLU A 176 -19.03 -32.51 0.32
C GLU A 176 -17.53 -32.57 0.08
N PHE A 177 -16.83 -31.51 0.51
CA PHE A 177 -15.38 -31.43 0.37
C PHE A 177 -14.70 -31.46 1.73
N GLN A 178 -13.64 -32.25 1.82
CA GLN A 178 -12.78 -32.29 2.98
C GLN A 178 -11.52 -31.44 2.76
N PRO A 179 -10.88 -30.96 3.83
CA PRO A 179 -9.59 -30.28 3.72
C PRO A 179 -8.56 -31.16 2.98
N ASN A 180 -7.82 -30.57 2.06
CA ASN A 180 -6.87 -31.15 1.13
C ASN A 180 -7.46 -31.84 -0.11
N ASP A 181 -8.77 -31.82 -0.33
CA ASP A 181 -9.35 -32.29 -1.58
C ASP A 181 -8.96 -31.38 -2.75
N LYS A 182 -8.61 -32.00 -3.88
CA LYS A 182 -8.37 -31.28 -5.13
C LYS A 182 -9.68 -31.09 -5.87
N ILE A 183 -10.04 -29.83 -6.11
CA ILE A 183 -11.26 -29.48 -6.82
C ILE A 183 -10.95 -28.64 -8.06
N LYS A 184 -11.76 -28.81 -9.09
CA LYS A 184 -11.76 -27.95 -10.28
C LYS A 184 -12.87 -26.92 -10.12
N CYS A 185 -12.55 -25.65 -10.28
CA CYS A 185 -13.50 -24.56 -10.19
C CYS A 185 -13.32 -23.62 -11.37
N TYR A 186 -14.40 -22.95 -11.72
CA TYR A 186 -14.42 -21.89 -12.69
C TYR A 186 -14.15 -20.57 -12.01
N VAL A 187 -13.31 -19.69 -12.57
CA VAL A 187 -13.07 -18.36 -12.07
C VAL A 187 -14.22 -17.47 -12.52
N LEU A 188 -15.12 -17.15 -11.61
CA LEU A 188 -16.31 -16.35 -11.91
C LEU A 188 -15.99 -14.87 -12.02
N GLU A 189 -15.26 -14.34 -11.05
CA GLU A 189 -14.95 -12.91 -10.93
C GLU A 189 -13.72 -12.71 -10.04
N VAL A 190 -12.93 -11.67 -10.36
CA VAL A 190 -11.81 -11.22 -9.54
C VAL A 190 -12.05 -9.81 -9.04
N ARG A 191 -12.19 -9.64 -7.73
CA ARG A 191 -12.49 -8.35 -7.09
C ARG A 191 -11.26 -7.77 -6.40
N LYS A 192 -11.06 -6.47 -6.53
CA LYS A 192 -10.08 -5.73 -5.70
C LYS A 192 -10.72 -5.37 -4.37
N THR A 193 -10.15 -5.85 -3.28
CA THR A 193 -10.53 -5.42 -1.93
C THR A 193 -9.37 -4.75 -1.22
N THR A 194 -9.65 -4.06 -0.11
CA THR A 194 -8.61 -3.42 0.72
C THR A 194 -7.63 -4.44 1.31
N LYS A 195 -8.06 -5.68 1.48
CA LYS A 195 -7.23 -6.78 2.00
C LYS A 195 -6.42 -7.49 0.91
N GLY A 196 -6.79 -7.35 -0.36
CA GLY A 196 -6.15 -7.96 -1.52
C GLY A 196 -7.14 -8.40 -2.59
N PRO A 197 -6.71 -9.06 -3.67
CA PRO A 197 -7.60 -9.63 -4.67
C PRO A 197 -8.41 -10.78 -4.05
N GLU A 198 -9.69 -10.78 -4.30
CA GLU A 198 -10.65 -11.82 -3.91
C GLU A 198 -11.12 -12.53 -5.18
N ILE A 199 -10.87 -13.83 -5.26
CA ILE A 199 -11.18 -14.64 -6.43
C ILE A 199 -12.42 -15.46 -6.12
N ILE A 200 -13.52 -15.11 -6.78
CA ILE A 200 -14.79 -15.82 -6.64
C ILE A 200 -14.80 -16.99 -7.60
N LEU A 201 -15.04 -18.16 -7.05
CA LEU A 201 -15.06 -19.40 -7.78
C LEU A 201 -16.51 -19.90 -7.94
N SER A 202 -16.76 -20.64 -9.01
CA SER A 202 -18.03 -21.34 -9.24
C SER A 202 -17.75 -22.79 -9.65
N ARG A 203 -18.66 -23.69 -9.22
CA ARG A 203 -18.71 -25.06 -9.70
C ARG A 203 -19.96 -25.30 -10.57
N THR A 204 -20.97 -24.49 -10.40
CA THR A 204 -22.22 -24.62 -11.15
C THR A 204 -22.02 -24.34 -12.66
N LEU A 205 -21.22 -23.34 -13.00
CA LEU A 205 -20.93 -22.99 -14.40
C LEU A 205 -20.04 -24.01 -15.12
N SER A 206 -19.12 -24.70 -14.41
CA SER A 206 -18.26 -25.70 -15.01
C SER A 206 -19.02 -26.91 -15.55
N LEU A 207 -20.16 -27.25 -14.96
CA LEU A 207 -21.04 -28.31 -15.46
C LEU A 207 -21.72 -27.94 -16.77
N ILE A 208 -22.04 -26.67 -16.99
CA ILE A 208 -22.68 -26.19 -18.23
C ILE A 208 -21.71 -26.30 -19.39
N HIS A 209 -20.44 -25.97 -19.20
CA HIS A 209 -19.41 -26.08 -20.25
C HIS A 209 -18.98 -27.51 -20.54
N ILE A 210 -19.00 -28.41 -19.54
CA ILE A 210 -18.67 -29.82 -19.76
C ILE A 210 -19.84 -30.58 -20.42
N SER A 211 -21.06 -30.09 -20.28
CA SER A 211 -22.27 -30.69 -20.87
C SER A 211 -22.60 -30.21 -22.28
N GLU A 212 -21.94 -29.19 -22.81
CA GLU A 212 -22.03 -28.88 -24.23
C GLU A 212 -21.15 -29.88 -25.01
N PRO A 213 -21.73 -30.90 -25.65
CA PRO A 213 -20.98 -31.70 -26.59
C PRO A 213 -20.53 -30.75 -27.71
N THR A 214 -19.23 -30.71 -27.95
CA THR A 214 -18.66 -30.08 -29.13
C THR A 214 -19.50 -30.53 -30.33
N ARG A 215 -20.38 -29.68 -30.81
CA ARG A 215 -21.06 -29.90 -32.08
C ARG A 215 -19.98 -29.77 -33.13
N LEU A 216 -19.41 -30.90 -33.50
CA LEU A 216 -18.68 -31.05 -34.72
C LEU A 216 -19.71 -30.74 -35.85
N ASP A 217 -19.60 -29.54 -36.40
CA ASP A 217 -20.24 -29.24 -37.68
C ASP A 217 -19.66 -30.20 -38.73
N VAL A 218 -20.40 -31.25 -38.94
CA VAL A 218 -20.20 -32.09 -40.10
C VAL A 218 -20.71 -31.29 -41.28
N ILE A 219 -19.78 -30.63 -41.96
CA ILE A 219 -20.02 -30.03 -43.27
C ILE A 219 -19.99 -31.22 -44.27
N SER A 220 -21.14 -31.52 -44.78
CA SER A 220 -21.32 -32.35 -45.98
C SER A 220 -21.11 -31.49 -47.22
#